data_c6971c007e617b8740b04ed6718f57d3
#
_entry.id   c6971c007e617b8740b04ed6718f57d3
#
_cell.length_a   1.000
_cell.length_b   1.000
_cell.length_c   1.000
_cell.angle_alpha   90.00
_cell.angle_beta   90.00
_cell.angle_gamma   90.00
#
_symmetry.space_group_name_H-M   'P 1'
#
loop_
_entity.id
_entity.type
_entity.pdbx_description
1 polymer ?
#
loop_
_entity_poly.entity_id
_entity_poly.type
_entity_poly.pdbx_seq_one_letter_code
_entity_poly.pdbx_strand_id
1 'polypeptide(L)'
;MGHGGSKADIGIIMGATVLSSVLCRPWISEMVDRFGRKRCYGTGCLINSLLALSYLLFQGELSQFYLPLFLVRLLHGVGLAICFTAGFTFIADIVPEQRLNEGIGMYGVTALVGMAIGPVIAEIVILKSGFRFFFLTAAGMAFLGFCLQLPLKESYDRHVSGSEVSFFAVLSRTKMLLVVGLALIFGFGLAASSNFISPFAQEKGISFISLYYVAYSSAASLTRFFGGRLADRLGEERIIPYAFIITGAGYLVLMALGGEVILLMAGLMSGCGHGLLFPSMNAFALREEKKGIRGKINGIFTGGIDAGVFSGSVMLGYIGEWGGFQTLYLVAGAALFGGCLLFLLKRGRN
;
A
#
# COMPACT_ATOMS: atom_id res chain seq x y z
N MET A 1 14.16 -18.70 -9.14
CA MET A 1 14.40 -19.80 -10.08
C MET A 1 15.89 -20.16 -10.19
N GLY A 2 16.82 -19.22 -10.23
CA GLY A 2 18.26 -19.53 -10.26
C GLY A 2 18.83 -20.30 -9.06
N HIS A 3 18.08 -20.45 -7.98
CA HIS A 3 18.43 -21.18 -6.77
C HIS A 3 17.49 -22.39 -6.50
N GLY A 4 16.87 -22.98 -7.52
CA GLY A 4 16.06 -24.20 -7.40
C GLY A 4 14.65 -24.01 -6.86
N GLY A 5 14.15 -22.78 -6.64
CA GLY A 5 12.81 -22.51 -6.12
C GLY A 5 11.72 -22.64 -7.17
N SER A 6 10.54 -23.14 -6.77
CA SER A 6 9.31 -23.18 -7.57
C SER A 6 8.56 -21.83 -7.60
N LYS A 7 7.55 -21.71 -8.48
CA LYS A 7 6.66 -20.52 -8.47
C LYS A 7 5.86 -20.42 -7.17
N ALA A 8 5.50 -21.54 -6.57
CA ALA A 8 4.82 -21.61 -5.27
C ALA A 8 5.71 -21.06 -4.14
N ASP A 9 6.99 -21.44 -4.13
CA ASP A 9 7.96 -20.93 -3.14
C ASP A 9 8.11 -19.42 -3.21
N ILE A 10 8.17 -18.86 -4.42
CA ILE A 10 8.18 -17.41 -4.62
C ILE A 10 6.93 -16.77 -4.02
N GLY A 11 5.74 -17.33 -4.30
CA GLY A 11 4.47 -16.85 -3.76
C GLY A 11 4.43 -16.86 -2.23
N ILE A 12 4.86 -17.94 -1.61
CA ILE A 12 4.88 -18.13 -0.15
C ILE A 12 5.86 -17.14 0.50
N ILE A 13 7.09 -17.07 -0.01
CA ILE A 13 8.14 -16.18 0.52
C ILE A 13 7.75 -14.69 0.36
N MET A 14 7.13 -14.32 -0.76
CA MET A 14 6.64 -12.95 -0.95
C MET A 14 5.40 -12.65 -0.11
N GLY A 15 4.48 -13.62 0.01
CA GLY A 15 3.29 -13.51 0.85
C GLY A 15 3.60 -13.37 2.34
N ALA A 16 4.71 -13.94 2.82
CA ALA A 16 5.14 -13.83 4.21
C ALA A 16 5.26 -12.36 4.67
N THR A 17 5.78 -11.49 3.80
CA THR A 17 5.92 -10.05 4.08
C THR A 17 4.57 -9.37 4.36
N VAL A 18 3.56 -9.68 3.55
CA VAL A 18 2.22 -9.10 3.71
C VAL A 18 1.51 -9.70 4.94
N LEU A 19 1.65 -10.99 5.15
CA LEU A 19 1.07 -11.70 6.29
C LEU A 19 1.55 -11.11 7.62
N SER A 20 2.86 -10.95 7.80
CA SER A 20 3.42 -10.38 9.03
C SER A 20 3.03 -8.92 9.22
N SER A 21 2.97 -8.13 8.13
CA SER A 21 2.49 -6.76 8.16
C SER A 21 1.08 -6.67 8.74
N VAL A 22 0.15 -7.51 8.30
CA VAL A 22 -1.24 -7.55 8.80
C VAL A 22 -1.29 -8.01 10.25
N LEU A 23 -0.66 -9.15 10.55
CA LEU A 23 -0.74 -9.75 11.88
C LEU A 23 -0.14 -8.85 12.97
N CYS A 24 0.96 -8.18 12.69
CA CYS A 24 1.65 -7.32 13.68
C CYS A 24 1.06 -5.90 13.81
N ARG A 25 0.08 -5.50 12.97
CA ARG A 25 -0.52 -4.16 12.98
C ARG A 25 -1.01 -3.68 14.35
N PRO A 26 -1.72 -4.48 15.17
CA PRO A 26 -2.18 -4.02 16.48
C PRO A 26 -1.03 -3.56 17.37
N TRP A 27 0.04 -4.35 17.45
CA TRP A 27 1.21 -4.02 18.29
C TRP A 27 2.03 -2.87 17.73
N ILE A 28 2.21 -2.82 16.40
CA ILE A 28 2.91 -1.72 15.72
C ILE A 28 2.19 -0.40 15.95
N SER A 29 0.87 -0.38 15.82
CA SER A 29 0.06 0.81 16.00
C SER A 29 0.14 1.33 17.44
N GLU A 30 0.08 0.42 18.43
CA GLU A 30 0.27 0.74 19.83
C GLU A 30 1.68 1.31 20.10
N MET A 31 2.69 0.68 19.51
CA MET A 31 4.09 1.11 19.60
C MET A 31 4.27 2.54 19.06
N VAL A 32 3.69 2.85 17.90
CA VAL A 32 3.75 4.19 17.29
C VAL A 32 3.09 5.23 18.16
N ASP A 33 1.96 4.88 18.80
CA ASP A 33 1.25 5.79 19.70
C ASP A 33 1.93 5.96 21.07
N ARG A 34 2.74 4.99 21.52
CA ARG A 34 3.44 5.07 22.81
C ARG A 34 4.85 5.62 22.74
N PHE A 35 5.62 5.23 21.73
CA PHE A 35 7.06 5.57 21.65
C PHE A 35 7.37 6.78 20.76
N GLY A 36 6.37 7.22 19.96
CA GLY A 36 6.51 8.36 19.06
C GLY A 36 6.75 7.95 17.60
N ARG A 37 6.36 8.84 16.71
CA ARG A 37 6.31 8.59 15.26
C ARG A 37 7.69 8.55 14.65
N LYS A 38 8.51 9.56 14.96
CA LYS A 38 9.88 9.67 14.47
C LYS A 38 10.76 8.48 14.91
N ARG A 39 10.66 8.11 16.20
CA ARG A 39 11.45 6.99 16.73
C ARG A 39 11.07 5.68 16.06
N CYS A 40 9.77 5.41 15.92
CA CYS A 40 9.28 4.20 15.27
C CYS A 40 9.68 4.16 13.79
N TYR A 41 9.54 5.27 13.05
CA TYR A 41 9.97 5.36 11.66
C TYR A 41 11.46 5.06 11.50
N GLY A 42 12.31 5.67 12.33
CA GLY A 42 13.75 5.41 12.34
C GLY A 42 14.10 3.95 12.65
N THR A 43 13.40 3.33 13.62
CA THR A 43 13.56 1.90 13.93
C THR A 43 13.19 1.04 12.72
N GLY A 44 12.08 1.34 12.05
CA GLY A 44 11.67 0.63 10.84
C GLY A 44 12.70 0.74 9.70
N CYS A 45 13.26 1.95 9.48
CA CYS A 45 14.32 2.15 8.48
C CYS A 45 15.58 1.33 8.80
N LEU A 46 16.01 1.28 10.07
CA LEU A 46 17.15 0.47 10.50
C LEU A 46 16.89 -1.03 10.32
N ILE A 47 15.71 -1.51 10.72
CA ILE A 47 15.30 -2.90 10.51
C ILE A 47 15.38 -3.24 9.01
N ASN A 48 14.80 -2.45 8.14
CA ASN A 48 14.79 -2.70 6.70
C ASN A 48 16.22 -2.64 6.11
N SER A 49 17.09 -1.76 6.60
CA SER A 49 18.48 -1.69 6.18
C SER A 49 19.25 -2.96 6.57
N LEU A 50 19.12 -3.41 7.82
CA LEU A 50 19.79 -4.63 8.30
C LEU A 50 19.27 -5.88 7.60
N LEU A 51 17.96 -5.96 7.38
CA LEU A 51 17.35 -7.09 6.68
C LEU A 51 17.77 -7.15 5.21
N ALA A 52 17.94 -6.00 4.54
CA ALA A 52 18.49 -5.98 3.18
C ALA A 52 19.93 -6.55 3.15
N LEU A 53 20.77 -6.26 4.14
CA LEU A 53 22.10 -6.86 4.26
C LEU A 53 22.04 -8.36 4.54
N SER A 54 21.06 -8.84 5.30
CA SER A 54 20.93 -10.26 5.64
C SER A 54 20.71 -11.16 4.42
N TYR A 55 20.18 -10.62 3.31
CA TYR A 55 20.06 -11.39 2.06
C TYR A 55 21.41 -11.78 1.45
N LEU A 56 22.50 -11.10 1.79
CA LEU A 56 23.84 -11.46 1.38
C LEU A 56 24.34 -12.79 1.98
N LEU A 57 23.71 -13.25 3.05
CA LEU A 57 24.03 -14.53 3.71
C LEU A 57 23.42 -15.74 2.99
N PHE A 58 22.42 -15.53 2.11
CA PHE A 58 21.71 -16.60 1.42
C PHE A 58 22.36 -16.86 0.05
N GLN A 59 23.27 -17.82 0.03
CA GLN A 59 24.00 -18.27 -1.17
C GLN A 59 23.81 -19.78 -1.33
N GLY A 60 23.64 -20.27 -2.55
CA GLY A 60 23.42 -21.68 -2.83
C GLY A 60 21.98 -22.02 -3.19
N GLU A 61 21.54 -23.24 -2.90
CA GLU A 61 20.20 -23.72 -3.21
C GLU A 61 19.18 -23.27 -2.16
N LEU A 62 17.97 -22.94 -2.61
CA LEU A 62 16.87 -22.44 -1.78
C LEU A 62 16.53 -23.41 -0.63
N SER A 63 16.61 -24.71 -0.87
CA SER A 63 16.35 -25.78 0.11
C SER A 63 17.19 -25.64 1.38
N GLN A 64 18.42 -25.12 1.28
CA GLN A 64 19.35 -24.98 2.39
C GLN A 64 19.01 -23.81 3.32
N PHE A 65 18.36 -22.78 2.81
CA PHE A 65 18.06 -21.55 3.56
C PHE A 65 16.59 -21.10 3.49
N TYR A 66 15.69 -21.99 3.09
CA TYR A 66 14.27 -21.67 2.94
C TYR A 66 13.65 -21.05 4.20
N LEU A 67 13.81 -21.73 5.34
CA LEU A 67 13.25 -21.25 6.61
C LEU A 67 13.89 -19.93 7.08
N PRO A 68 15.24 -19.78 7.11
CA PRO A 68 15.85 -18.49 7.42
C PRO A 68 15.38 -17.36 6.50
N LEU A 69 15.28 -17.59 5.20
CA LEU A 69 14.80 -16.61 4.24
C LEU A 69 13.33 -16.24 4.49
N PHE A 70 12.48 -17.22 4.78
CA PHE A 70 11.08 -16.99 5.14
C PHE A 70 10.96 -16.13 6.41
N LEU A 71 11.76 -16.41 7.44
CA LEU A 71 11.78 -15.61 8.68
C LEU A 71 12.27 -14.16 8.42
N VAL A 72 13.28 -13.97 7.60
CA VAL A 72 13.74 -12.63 7.20
C VAL A 72 12.62 -11.88 6.46
N ARG A 73 11.83 -12.55 5.62
CA ARG A 73 10.68 -11.95 4.95
C ARG A 73 9.56 -11.55 5.90
N LEU A 74 9.28 -12.35 6.91
CA LEU A 74 8.33 -11.98 7.99
C LEU A 74 8.82 -10.71 8.71
N LEU A 75 10.09 -10.67 9.11
CA LEU A 75 10.66 -9.49 9.78
C LEU A 75 10.65 -8.25 8.86
N HIS A 76 10.88 -8.43 7.57
CA HIS A 76 10.82 -7.34 6.57
C HIS A 76 9.41 -6.72 6.51
N GLY A 77 8.35 -7.55 6.54
CA GLY A 77 6.98 -7.07 6.61
C GLY A 77 6.68 -6.26 7.88
N VAL A 78 7.24 -6.66 9.02
CA VAL A 78 7.15 -5.88 10.28
C VAL A 78 7.84 -4.52 10.11
N GLY A 79 9.07 -4.50 9.58
CA GLY A 79 9.83 -3.25 9.35
C GLY A 79 9.08 -2.27 8.42
N LEU A 80 8.52 -2.78 7.33
CA LEU A 80 7.70 -1.99 6.41
C LEU A 80 6.44 -1.46 7.10
N ALA A 81 5.73 -2.30 7.85
CA ALA A 81 4.53 -1.91 8.56
C ALA A 81 4.80 -0.79 9.58
N ILE A 82 5.93 -0.84 10.27
CA ILE A 82 6.37 0.21 11.19
C ILE A 82 6.60 1.53 10.43
N CYS A 83 7.34 1.50 9.32
CA CYS A 83 7.60 2.70 8.51
C CYS A 83 6.30 3.30 7.96
N PHE A 84 5.41 2.51 7.39
CA PHE A 84 4.14 3.01 6.86
C PHE A 84 3.25 3.60 7.94
N THR A 85 3.04 2.89 9.05
CA THR A 85 2.18 3.36 10.14
C THR A 85 2.74 4.64 10.75
N ALA A 86 4.04 4.66 11.07
CA ALA A 86 4.68 5.81 11.70
C ALA A 86 4.74 7.02 10.75
N GLY A 87 5.07 6.82 9.47
CA GLY A 87 5.20 7.89 8.48
C GLY A 87 3.86 8.58 8.21
N PHE A 88 2.78 7.83 7.93
CA PHE A 88 1.46 8.41 7.73
C PHE A 88 0.92 9.09 8.99
N THR A 89 1.19 8.52 10.18
CA THR A 89 0.77 9.15 11.44
C THR A 89 1.53 10.44 11.70
N PHE A 90 2.86 10.47 11.43
CA PHE A 90 3.67 11.67 11.56
C PHE A 90 3.13 12.80 10.67
N ILE A 91 2.86 12.52 9.40
CA ILE A 91 2.29 13.51 8.47
C ILE A 91 0.92 13.99 8.94
N ALA A 92 0.06 13.07 9.39
CA ALA A 92 -1.26 13.43 9.91
C ALA A 92 -1.21 14.30 11.17
N ASP A 93 -0.13 14.22 11.96
CA ASP A 93 0.05 15.04 13.16
C ASP A 93 0.53 16.46 12.87
N ILE A 94 1.34 16.66 11.81
CA ILE A 94 1.95 17.96 11.49
C ILE A 94 1.16 18.78 10.47
N VAL A 95 0.31 18.14 9.67
CA VAL A 95 -0.52 18.82 8.67
C VAL A 95 -1.77 19.39 9.34
N PRO A 96 -2.16 20.65 9.02
CA PRO A 96 -3.43 21.21 9.48
C PRO A 96 -4.63 20.36 9.04
N GLU A 97 -5.65 20.23 9.89
CA GLU A 97 -6.83 19.37 9.59
C GLU A 97 -7.54 19.78 8.30
N GLN A 98 -7.54 21.08 7.98
CA GLN A 98 -8.13 21.61 6.75
C GLN A 98 -7.40 21.18 5.47
N ARG A 99 -6.15 20.69 5.58
CA ARG A 99 -5.30 20.25 4.47
C ARG A 99 -4.86 18.78 4.60
N LEU A 100 -5.62 18.00 5.35
CA LEU A 100 -5.22 16.63 5.70
C LEU A 100 -5.13 15.73 4.46
N ASN A 101 -6.07 15.83 3.51
CA ASN A 101 -6.03 15.10 2.24
C ASN A 101 -4.81 15.48 1.40
N GLU A 102 -4.52 16.77 1.29
CA GLU A 102 -3.36 17.26 0.56
C GLU A 102 -2.05 16.71 1.17
N GLY A 103 -1.89 16.82 2.50
CA GLY A 103 -0.70 16.35 3.19
C GLY A 103 -0.47 14.84 3.06
N ILE A 104 -1.50 14.04 3.32
CA ILE A 104 -1.45 12.58 3.19
C ILE A 104 -1.21 12.19 1.72
N GLY A 105 -1.89 12.87 0.79
CA GLY A 105 -1.71 12.65 -0.65
C GLY A 105 -0.29 12.92 -1.11
N MET A 106 0.29 14.05 -0.72
CA MET A 106 1.67 14.43 -1.05
C MET A 106 2.70 13.44 -0.46
N TYR A 107 2.52 13.04 0.81
CA TYR A 107 3.38 11.99 1.37
C TYR A 107 3.24 10.67 0.60
N GLY A 108 2.03 10.29 0.22
CA GLY A 108 1.79 9.09 -0.56
C GLY A 108 2.39 9.13 -1.99
N VAL A 109 2.66 10.32 -2.56
CA VAL A 109 3.40 10.43 -3.85
C VAL A 109 4.82 9.88 -3.72
N THR A 110 5.45 10.01 -2.56
CA THR A 110 6.80 9.44 -2.34
C THR A 110 6.83 7.93 -2.54
N ALA A 111 5.79 7.23 -2.10
CA ALA A 111 5.65 5.78 -2.33
C ALA A 111 5.46 5.45 -3.83
N LEU A 112 4.64 6.23 -4.55
CA LEU A 112 4.44 6.04 -6.00
C LEU A 112 5.73 6.31 -6.79
N VAL A 113 6.49 7.32 -6.42
CA VAL A 113 7.82 7.61 -7.00
C VAL A 113 8.79 6.45 -6.70
N GLY A 114 8.79 5.96 -5.47
CA GLY A 114 9.59 4.79 -5.10
C GLY A 114 9.23 3.54 -5.90
N MET A 115 7.93 3.29 -6.12
CA MET A 115 7.44 2.18 -6.95
C MET A 115 7.83 2.31 -8.43
N ALA A 116 7.93 3.53 -8.96
CA ALA A 116 8.35 3.77 -10.33
C ALA A 116 9.87 3.67 -10.51
N ILE A 117 10.65 4.27 -9.61
CA ILE A 117 12.12 4.41 -9.74
C ILE A 117 12.86 3.19 -9.16
N GLY A 118 12.31 2.57 -8.09
CA GLY A 118 12.96 1.46 -7.41
C GLY A 118 13.37 0.31 -8.32
N PRO A 119 12.47 -0.26 -9.15
CA PRO A 119 12.80 -1.31 -10.10
C PRO A 119 13.85 -0.91 -11.14
N VAL A 120 13.83 0.35 -11.59
CA VAL A 120 14.82 0.86 -12.57
C VAL A 120 16.22 0.88 -11.95
N ILE A 121 16.35 1.39 -10.71
CA ILE A 121 17.62 1.37 -9.98
C ILE A 121 18.07 -0.07 -9.76
N ALA A 122 17.16 -0.95 -9.33
CA ALA A 122 17.44 -2.36 -9.11
C ALA A 122 17.99 -3.04 -10.36
N GLU A 123 17.33 -2.85 -11.51
CA GLU A 123 17.75 -3.44 -12.79
C GLU A 123 19.14 -2.94 -13.20
N ILE A 124 19.37 -1.63 -13.17
CA ILE A 124 20.68 -1.04 -13.53
C ILE A 124 21.78 -1.60 -12.64
N VAL A 125 21.55 -1.67 -11.33
CA VAL A 125 22.56 -2.16 -10.37
C VAL A 125 22.81 -3.65 -10.57
N ILE A 126 21.77 -4.46 -10.75
CA ILE A 126 21.94 -5.90 -10.99
C ILE A 126 22.70 -6.16 -12.28
N LEU A 127 22.34 -5.50 -13.38
CA LEU A 127 22.99 -5.68 -14.69
C LEU A 127 24.45 -5.23 -14.68
N LYS A 128 24.77 -4.12 -13.99
CA LYS A 128 26.15 -3.59 -13.98
C LYS A 128 27.05 -4.19 -12.91
N SER A 129 26.50 -4.56 -11.77
CA SER A 129 27.29 -4.87 -10.56
C SER A 129 26.82 -6.14 -9.82
N GLY A 130 25.69 -6.72 -10.23
CA GLY A 130 25.16 -7.96 -9.67
C GLY A 130 24.36 -7.80 -8.38
N PHE A 131 23.80 -8.92 -7.91
CA PHE A 131 22.90 -8.97 -6.75
C PHE A 131 23.54 -8.51 -5.43
N ARG A 132 24.83 -8.68 -5.23
CA ARG A 132 25.51 -8.18 -4.04
C ARG A 132 25.36 -6.67 -3.91
N PHE A 133 25.65 -5.93 -4.95
CA PHE A 133 25.51 -4.48 -4.96
C PHE A 133 24.06 -4.02 -4.91
N PHE A 134 23.12 -4.80 -5.46
CA PHE A 134 21.69 -4.54 -5.30
C PHE A 134 21.27 -4.53 -3.83
N PHE A 135 21.64 -5.54 -3.03
CA PHE A 135 21.29 -5.58 -1.61
C PHE A 135 22.02 -4.50 -0.80
N LEU A 136 23.27 -4.17 -1.13
CA LEU A 136 23.99 -3.05 -0.52
C LEU A 136 23.30 -1.71 -0.85
N THR A 137 22.86 -1.51 -2.08
CA THR A 137 22.12 -0.31 -2.49
C THR A 137 20.80 -0.22 -1.73
N ALA A 138 20.03 -1.30 -1.65
CA ALA A 138 18.78 -1.34 -0.90
C ALA A 138 18.98 -1.01 0.57
N ALA A 139 20.01 -1.60 1.20
CA ALA A 139 20.38 -1.29 2.59
C ALA A 139 20.79 0.18 2.76
N GLY A 140 21.62 0.70 1.84
CA GLY A 140 22.05 2.09 1.84
C GLY A 140 20.89 3.07 1.69
N MET A 141 19.92 2.79 0.82
CA MET A 141 18.73 3.60 0.64
C MET A 141 17.84 3.62 1.91
N ALA A 142 17.65 2.48 2.56
CA ALA A 142 16.91 2.41 3.82
C ALA A 142 17.65 3.15 4.95
N PHE A 143 19.00 3.02 5.02
CA PHE A 143 19.82 3.75 5.97
C PHE A 143 19.82 5.26 5.70
N LEU A 144 19.83 5.67 4.44
CA LEU A 144 19.69 7.08 4.06
C LEU A 144 18.34 7.64 4.56
N GLY A 145 17.25 6.87 4.43
CA GLY A 145 15.96 7.23 4.99
C GLY A 145 16.01 7.45 6.51
N PHE A 146 16.77 6.60 7.23
CA PHE A 146 17.05 6.81 8.65
C PHE A 146 17.82 8.11 8.91
N CYS A 147 18.87 8.40 8.15
CA CYS A 147 19.67 9.62 8.32
C CYS A 147 18.84 10.89 8.02
N LEU A 148 18.06 10.88 6.94
CA LEU A 148 17.25 12.04 6.53
C LEU A 148 16.16 12.41 7.53
N GLN A 149 15.67 11.46 8.33
CA GLN A 149 14.68 11.76 9.36
C GLN A 149 15.28 12.28 10.68
N LEU A 150 16.61 12.18 10.89
CA LEU A 150 17.23 12.60 12.15
C LEU A 150 16.97 14.07 12.52
N PRO A 151 17.05 15.06 11.59
CA PRO A 151 16.79 16.46 11.91
C PRO A 151 15.32 16.79 12.20
N LEU A 152 14.36 15.88 11.87
CA LEU A 152 12.95 16.13 12.12
C LEU A 152 12.69 16.19 13.64
N LYS A 153 11.77 17.03 14.04
CA LYS A 153 11.27 17.05 15.42
C LYS A 153 10.20 15.96 15.58
N GLU A 154 10.14 15.36 16.79
CA GLU A 154 9.08 14.40 17.10
C GLU A 154 7.72 15.11 17.08
N SER A 155 6.74 14.52 16.38
CA SER A 155 5.37 15.04 16.35
C SER A 155 4.53 14.58 17.54
N TYR A 156 5.06 13.63 18.30
CA TYR A 156 4.42 13.01 19.45
C TYR A 156 4.51 13.92 20.69
N ASP A 157 3.38 14.28 21.27
CA ASP A 157 3.31 14.96 22.55
C ASP A 157 2.95 13.96 23.67
N ARG A 158 3.91 13.73 24.57
CA ARG A 158 3.73 12.83 25.72
C ARG A 158 2.57 13.22 26.63
N HIS A 159 2.26 14.50 26.73
CA HIS A 159 1.19 15.01 27.61
C HIS A 159 -0.21 14.77 27.03
N VAL A 160 -0.33 14.51 25.73
CA VAL A 160 -1.59 14.21 25.04
C VAL A 160 -1.80 12.69 24.86
N SER A 161 -0.79 11.89 25.10
CA SER A 161 -0.64 10.51 24.61
C SER A 161 -0.85 9.43 25.65
N GLY A 162 -1.79 9.58 26.51
CA GLY A 162 -2.22 8.51 27.40
C GLY A 162 -3.57 7.92 26.98
N SER A 163 -3.77 7.61 25.71
CA SER A 163 -5.00 6.93 25.32
C SER A 163 -4.95 5.48 25.81
N GLU A 164 -5.63 5.18 26.92
CA GLU A 164 -5.88 3.83 27.44
C GLU A 164 -6.71 2.95 26.49
N VAL A 165 -7.15 3.51 25.36
CA VAL A 165 -8.00 2.84 24.38
C VAL A 165 -7.17 1.85 23.59
N SER A 166 -7.50 0.55 23.67
CA SER A 166 -6.80 -0.51 22.93
C SER A 166 -7.07 -0.42 21.42
N PHE A 167 -6.17 -1.03 20.59
CA PHE A 167 -6.35 -1.14 19.15
C PHE A 167 -7.72 -1.75 18.78
N PHE A 168 -8.11 -2.84 19.46
CA PHE A 168 -9.37 -3.53 19.18
C PHE A 168 -10.59 -2.70 19.58
N ALA A 169 -10.49 -1.88 20.62
CA ALA A 169 -11.56 -0.94 20.98
C ALA A 169 -11.72 0.19 19.95
N VAL A 170 -10.64 0.62 19.29
CA VAL A 170 -10.73 1.55 18.15
C VAL A 170 -11.32 0.84 16.93
N LEU A 171 -10.86 -0.36 16.63
CA LEU A 171 -11.34 -1.17 15.51
C LEU A 171 -12.84 -1.46 15.58
N SER A 172 -13.38 -1.72 16.76
CA SER A 172 -14.82 -2.03 16.97
C SER A 172 -15.77 -0.83 16.80
N ARG A 173 -15.24 0.40 16.64
CA ARG A 173 -16.09 1.57 16.37
C ARG A 173 -16.74 1.45 14.99
N THR A 174 -18.00 1.82 14.86
CA THR A 174 -18.76 1.75 13.59
C THR A 174 -18.05 2.44 12.43
N LYS A 175 -17.47 3.63 12.68
CA LYS A 175 -16.68 4.38 11.68
C LYS A 175 -15.46 3.55 11.21
N MET A 176 -14.73 2.91 12.14
CA MET A 176 -13.54 2.12 11.82
C MET A 176 -13.88 0.82 11.10
N LEU A 177 -14.97 0.17 11.45
CA LEU A 177 -15.46 -1.01 10.71
C LEU A 177 -15.81 -0.66 9.27
N LEU A 178 -16.43 0.50 9.04
CA LEU A 178 -16.66 1.02 7.69
C LEU A 178 -15.33 1.26 6.95
N VAL A 179 -14.39 1.95 7.60
CA VAL A 179 -13.06 2.24 7.04
C VAL A 179 -12.34 0.94 6.65
N VAL A 180 -12.34 -0.07 7.51
CA VAL A 180 -11.73 -1.38 7.23
C VAL A 180 -12.42 -2.07 6.06
N GLY A 181 -13.74 -2.08 6.01
CA GLY A 181 -14.49 -2.66 4.88
C GLY A 181 -14.14 -1.99 3.56
N LEU A 182 -14.07 -0.66 3.54
CA LEU A 182 -13.68 0.11 2.34
C LEU A 182 -12.21 -0.11 1.97
N ALA A 183 -11.31 -0.14 2.97
CA ALA A 183 -9.88 -0.39 2.77
C ALA A 183 -9.62 -1.80 2.22
N LEU A 184 -10.36 -2.79 2.72
CA LEU A 184 -10.30 -4.18 2.25
C LEU A 184 -10.75 -4.27 0.78
N ILE A 185 -11.88 -3.65 0.43
CA ILE A 185 -12.39 -3.60 -0.96
C ILE A 185 -11.39 -2.90 -1.87
N PHE A 186 -10.80 -1.79 -1.42
CA PHE A 186 -9.78 -1.08 -2.17
C PHE A 186 -8.51 -1.95 -2.37
N GLY A 187 -8.02 -2.59 -1.31
CA GLY A 187 -6.90 -3.54 -1.39
C GLY A 187 -7.17 -4.72 -2.31
N PHE A 188 -8.40 -5.26 -2.29
CA PHE A 188 -8.83 -6.30 -3.22
C PHE A 188 -8.69 -5.86 -4.69
N GLY A 189 -9.11 -4.62 -5.00
CA GLY A 189 -8.89 -4.03 -6.31
C GLY A 189 -7.42 -3.83 -6.64
N LEU A 190 -6.58 -3.40 -5.68
CA LEU A 190 -5.13 -3.25 -5.87
C LEU A 190 -4.46 -4.58 -6.22
N ALA A 191 -4.92 -5.71 -5.68
CA ALA A 191 -4.42 -7.03 -6.05
C ALA A 191 -4.62 -7.32 -7.55
N ALA A 192 -5.74 -6.89 -8.14
CA ALA A 192 -5.99 -7.04 -9.57
C ALA A 192 -4.95 -6.31 -10.41
N SER A 193 -4.60 -5.07 -10.04
CA SER A 193 -3.62 -4.27 -10.79
C SER A 193 -2.17 -4.70 -10.54
N SER A 194 -1.82 -5.10 -9.34
CA SER A 194 -0.43 -5.45 -9.02
C SER A 194 -0.02 -6.84 -9.53
N ASN A 195 -0.95 -7.80 -9.53
CA ASN A 195 -0.59 -9.20 -9.78
C ASN A 195 -1.01 -9.71 -11.16
N PHE A 196 -2.07 -9.14 -11.77
CA PHE A 196 -2.72 -9.76 -12.92
C PHE A 196 -2.64 -8.95 -14.22
N ILE A 197 -2.23 -7.68 -14.17
CA ILE A 197 -2.02 -6.87 -15.39
C ILE A 197 -0.95 -7.48 -16.30
N SER A 198 0.20 -7.82 -15.72
CA SER A 198 1.33 -8.34 -16.50
C SER A 198 0.99 -9.67 -17.22
N PRO A 199 0.49 -10.71 -16.53
CA PRO A 199 0.12 -11.95 -17.23
C PRO A 199 -1.02 -11.75 -18.23
N PHE A 200 -1.99 -10.87 -17.96
CA PHE A 200 -3.07 -10.59 -18.91
C PHE A 200 -2.57 -9.88 -20.18
N ALA A 201 -1.72 -8.87 -20.02
CA ALA A 201 -1.13 -8.17 -21.17
C ALA A 201 -0.24 -9.11 -22.00
N GLN A 202 0.51 -10.01 -21.34
CA GLN A 202 1.29 -11.06 -22.03
C GLN A 202 0.39 -12.03 -22.82
N GLU A 203 -0.74 -12.46 -22.25
CA GLU A 203 -1.72 -13.31 -22.97
C GLU A 203 -2.27 -12.62 -24.22
N LYS A 204 -2.42 -11.29 -24.17
CA LYS A 204 -2.86 -10.48 -25.32
C LYS A 204 -1.73 -10.08 -26.28
N GLY A 205 -0.50 -10.53 -26.06
CA GLY A 205 0.66 -10.22 -26.91
C GLY A 205 1.11 -8.75 -26.85
N ILE A 206 0.78 -8.04 -25.76
CA ILE A 206 1.15 -6.63 -25.58
C ILE A 206 2.60 -6.55 -25.07
N SER A 207 3.46 -5.88 -25.82
CA SER A 207 4.90 -5.79 -25.51
C SER A 207 5.23 -4.79 -24.43
N PHE A 208 4.53 -3.64 -24.35
CA PHE A 208 4.83 -2.55 -23.43
C PHE A 208 3.88 -2.56 -22.22
N ILE A 209 4.03 -3.56 -21.36
CA ILE A 209 3.21 -3.72 -20.14
C ILE A 209 3.45 -2.60 -19.14
N SER A 210 4.67 -2.06 -19.09
CA SER A 210 5.08 -0.93 -18.25
C SER A 210 4.22 0.32 -18.48
N LEU A 211 3.60 0.44 -19.65
CA LEU A 211 2.73 1.56 -20.00
C LEU A 211 1.56 1.74 -19.01
N TYR A 212 0.97 0.62 -18.54
CA TYR A 212 -0.06 0.66 -17.49
C TYR A 212 0.48 1.29 -16.22
N TYR A 213 1.62 0.82 -15.73
CA TYR A 213 2.17 1.26 -14.45
C TYR A 213 2.65 2.71 -14.48
N VAL A 214 3.23 3.15 -15.61
CA VAL A 214 3.61 4.55 -15.84
C VAL A 214 2.35 5.43 -15.86
N ALA A 215 1.34 5.05 -16.63
CA ALA A 215 0.07 5.77 -16.70
C ALA A 215 -0.61 5.86 -15.33
N TYR A 216 -0.71 4.74 -14.63
CA TYR A 216 -1.29 4.64 -13.29
C TYR A 216 -0.55 5.52 -12.27
N SER A 217 0.76 5.39 -12.17
CA SER A 217 1.55 6.14 -11.19
C SER A 217 1.57 7.65 -11.49
N SER A 218 1.65 8.02 -12.78
CA SER A 218 1.58 9.43 -13.21
C SER A 218 0.21 10.02 -12.89
N ALA A 219 -0.87 9.34 -13.27
CA ALA A 219 -2.22 9.79 -13.00
C ALA A 219 -2.50 9.89 -11.49
N ALA A 220 -2.09 8.90 -10.71
CA ALA A 220 -2.24 8.92 -9.26
C ALA A 220 -1.45 10.08 -8.62
N SER A 221 -0.22 10.33 -9.07
CA SER A 221 0.61 11.42 -8.55
C SER A 221 0.03 12.79 -8.89
N LEU A 222 -0.36 13.01 -10.17
CA LEU A 222 -0.99 14.24 -10.61
C LEU A 222 -2.30 14.51 -9.88
N THR A 223 -3.12 13.47 -9.71
CA THR A 223 -4.40 13.58 -9.01
C THR A 223 -4.20 13.88 -7.52
N ARG A 224 -3.18 13.34 -6.86
CA ARG A 224 -2.83 13.70 -5.48
C ARG A 224 -2.37 15.15 -5.38
N PHE A 225 -1.56 15.59 -6.32
CA PHE A 225 -1.02 16.96 -6.33
C PHE A 225 -2.12 18.00 -6.51
N PHE A 226 -3.00 17.82 -7.50
CA PHE A 226 -4.07 18.78 -7.81
C PHE A 226 -5.37 18.51 -7.06
N GLY A 227 -5.71 17.25 -6.82
CA GLY A 227 -6.99 16.82 -6.26
C GLY A 227 -7.03 16.86 -4.73
N GLY A 228 -5.88 16.85 -4.03
CA GLY A 228 -5.85 16.86 -2.56
C GLY A 228 -6.55 18.08 -1.97
N ARG A 229 -6.26 19.28 -2.49
CA ARG A 229 -6.94 20.52 -2.06
C ARG A 229 -8.43 20.54 -2.40
N LEU A 230 -8.79 19.97 -3.53
CA LEU A 230 -10.19 19.84 -3.92
C LEU A 230 -10.94 18.91 -2.96
N ALA A 231 -10.33 17.80 -2.57
CA ALA A 231 -10.90 16.86 -1.61
C ALA A 231 -11.07 17.52 -0.23
N ASP A 232 -10.11 18.32 0.23
CA ASP A 232 -10.23 19.07 1.48
C ASP A 232 -11.36 20.11 1.46
N ARG A 233 -11.61 20.75 0.30
CA ARG A 233 -12.70 21.75 0.13
C ARG A 233 -14.07 21.12 0.00
N LEU A 234 -14.19 20.01 -0.73
CA LEU A 234 -15.47 19.33 -0.99
C LEU A 234 -15.87 18.38 0.14
N GLY A 235 -14.91 17.97 0.95
CA GLY A 235 -15.02 16.95 1.98
C GLY A 235 -14.82 15.53 1.43
N GLU A 236 -14.21 14.68 2.24
CA GLU A 236 -13.89 13.29 1.90
C GLU A 236 -15.12 12.49 1.50
N GLU A 237 -16.24 12.74 2.16
CA GLU A 237 -17.49 12.03 1.94
C GLU A 237 -18.07 12.19 0.53
N ARG A 238 -17.77 13.32 -0.13
CA ARG A 238 -18.15 13.52 -1.53
C ARG A 238 -17.18 12.87 -2.49
N ILE A 239 -15.90 12.85 -2.16
CA ILE A 239 -14.83 12.36 -3.05
C ILE A 239 -14.77 10.84 -3.08
N ILE A 240 -14.91 10.16 -1.93
CA ILE A 240 -14.77 8.70 -1.81
C ILE A 240 -15.65 7.94 -2.82
N PRO A 241 -16.96 8.21 -2.99
CA PRO A 241 -17.78 7.49 -3.97
C PRO A 241 -17.29 7.63 -5.41
N TYR A 242 -16.95 8.85 -5.83
CA TYR A 242 -16.43 9.10 -7.19
C TYR A 242 -15.09 8.40 -7.42
N ALA A 243 -14.21 8.40 -6.43
CA ALA A 243 -12.92 7.74 -6.51
C ALA A 243 -13.05 6.22 -6.65
N PHE A 244 -14.01 5.59 -5.94
CA PHE A 244 -14.34 4.17 -6.12
C PHE A 244 -14.88 3.90 -7.54
N ILE A 245 -15.79 4.73 -8.04
CA ILE A 245 -16.38 4.59 -9.39
C ILE A 245 -15.28 4.69 -10.44
N ILE A 246 -14.41 5.70 -10.38
CA ILE A 246 -13.34 5.92 -11.36
C ILE A 246 -12.36 4.75 -11.35
N THR A 247 -11.95 4.28 -10.16
CA THR A 247 -11.04 3.13 -10.05
C THR A 247 -11.69 1.85 -10.61
N GLY A 248 -12.94 1.58 -10.24
CA GLY A 248 -13.69 0.42 -10.73
C GLY A 248 -13.91 0.45 -12.23
N ALA A 249 -14.27 1.60 -12.79
CA ALA A 249 -14.41 1.79 -14.23
C ALA A 249 -13.07 1.54 -14.97
N GLY A 250 -11.94 1.98 -14.41
CA GLY A 250 -10.61 1.67 -14.95
C GLY A 250 -10.34 0.17 -15.05
N TYR A 251 -10.79 -0.64 -14.07
CA TYR A 251 -10.68 -2.09 -14.15
C TYR A 251 -11.66 -2.72 -15.15
N LEU A 252 -12.87 -2.19 -15.29
CA LEU A 252 -13.80 -2.67 -16.33
C LEU A 252 -13.30 -2.39 -17.75
N VAL A 253 -12.57 -1.30 -17.97
CA VAL A 253 -11.92 -1.02 -19.27
C VAL A 253 -10.96 -2.15 -19.67
N LEU A 254 -10.27 -2.79 -18.70
CA LEU A 254 -9.39 -3.94 -18.98
C LEU A 254 -10.13 -5.16 -19.54
N MET A 255 -11.43 -5.30 -19.34
CA MET A 255 -12.19 -6.39 -19.97
C MET A 255 -12.13 -6.35 -21.50
N ALA A 256 -11.96 -5.17 -22.08
CA ALA A 256 -11.81 -4.96 -23.51
C ALA A 256 -10.33 -4.90 -23.95
N LEU A 257 -9.38 -5.42 -23.13
CA LEU A 257 -7.97 -5.33 -23.41
C LEU A 257 -7.62 -6.04 -24.72
N GLY A 258 -7.25 -5.25 -25.73
CA GLY A 258 -6.84 -5.71 -27.06
C GLY A 258 -5.66 -4.94 -27.63
N GLY A 259 -5.06 -4.03 -26.81
CA GLY A 259 -3.92 -3.21 -27.24
C GLY A 259 -3.48 -2.19 -26.20
N GLU A 260 -2.39 -1.50 -26.51
CA GLU A 260 -1.70 -0.58 -25.62
C GLU A 260 -2.57 0.64 -25.23
N VAL A 261 -3.47 1.10 -26.12
CA VAL A 261 -4.35 2.24 -25.86
C VAL A 261 -5.32 1.93 -24.72
N ILE A 262 -5.92 0.75 -24.69
CA ILE A 262 -6.82 0.30 -23.62
C ILE A 262 -6.05 0.14 -22.32
N LEU A 263 -4.84 -0.41 -22.38
CA LEU A 263 -3.95 -0.55 -21.24
C LEU A 263 -3.60 0.81 -20.62
N LEU A 264 -3.27 1.80 -21.47
CA LEU A 264 -3.01 3.19 -21.06
C LEU A 264 -4.24 3.83 -20.41
N MET A 265 -5.41 3.74 -21.06
CA MET A 265 -6.66 4.30 -20.53
C MET A 265 -7.03 3.70 -19.17
N ALA A 266 -6.93 2.39 -19.03
CA ALA A 266 -7.20 1.70 -17.78
C ALA A 266 -6.22 2.15 -16.67
N GLY A 267 -4.93 2.30 -17.01
CA GLY A 267 -3.93 2.82 -16.09
C GLY A 267 -4.22 4.25 -15.63
N LEU A 268 -4.55 5.15 -16.57
CA LEU A 268 -4.92 6.53 -16.24
C LEU A 268 -6.16 6.59 -15.34
N MET A 269 -7.23 5.88 -15.67
CA MET A 269 -8.47 5.89 -14.90
C MET A 269 -8.28 5.31 -13.50
N SER A 270 -7.72 4.09 -13.41
CA SER A 270 -7.49 3.46 -12.10
C SER A 270 -6.49 4.23 -11.25
N GLY A 271 -5.48 4.84 -11.86
CA GLY A 271 -4.53 5.72 -11.20
C GLY A 271 -5.16 6.99 -10.66
N CYS A 272 -6.00 7.68 -11.45
CA CYS A 272 -6.76 8.86 -10.99
C CYS A 272 -7.63 8.51 -9.77
N GLY A 273 -8.37 7.41 -9.85
CA GLY A 273 -9.21 6.96 -8.76
C GLY A 273 -8.41 6.64 -7.49
N HIS A 274 -7.31 5.90 -7.60
CA HIS A 274 -6.41 5.61 -6.49
C HIS A 274 -5.82 6.89 -5.88
N GLY A 275 -5.42 7.83 -6.74
CA GLY A 275 -4.85 9.10 -6.30
C GLY A 275 -5.75 9.87 -5.35
N LEU A 276 -7.07 9.79 -5.53
CA LEU A 276 -8.08 10.40 -4.65
C LEU A 276 -8.49 9.46 -3.51
N LEU A 277 -8.71 8.20 -3.79
CA LEU A 277 -9.33 7.26 -2.85
C LEU A 277 -8.50 7.02 -1.61
N PHE A 278 -7.21 6.74 -1.76
CA PHE A 278 -6.32 6.47 -0.64
C PHE A 278 -6.26 7.64 0.35
N PRO A 279 -5.88 8.89 -0.06
CA PRO A 279 -5.79 9.99 0.89
C PRO A 279 -7.15 10.38 1.48
N SER A 280 -8.23 10.32 0.69
CA SER A 280 -9.56 10.66 1.19
C SER A 280 -10.08 9.65 2.23
N MET A 281 -9.88 8.35 2.03
CA MET A 281 -10.25 7.36 3.05
C MET A 281 -9.41 7.49 4.32
N ASN A 282 -8.10 7.76 4.18
CA ASN A 282 -7.23 7.95 5.33
C ASN A 282 -7.61 9.23 6.09
N ALA A 283 -7.83 10.35 5.40
CA ALA A 283 -8.28 11.59 6.01
C ALA A 283 -9.65 11.43 6.68
N PHE A 284 -10.62 10.76 6.02
CA PHE A 284 -11.91 10.42 6.62
C PHE A 284 -11.76 9.62 7.91
N ALA A 285 -10.86 8.65 7.95
CA ALA A 285 -10.58 7.87 9.14
C ALA A 285 -10.03 8.72 10.29
N LEU A 286 -9.15 9.67 10.00
CA LEU A 286 -8.42 10.48 10.98
C LEU A 286 -9.15 11.76 11.43
N ARG A 287 -10.09 12.27 10.60
CA ARG A 287 -10.77 13.54 10.89
C ARG A 287 -11.53 13.46 12.21
N GLU A 288 -11.36 14.50 13.05
CA GLU A 288 -11.94 14.63 14.39
C GLU A 288 -11.39 13.65 15.43
N GLU A 289 -10.38 12.86 15.08
CA GLU A 289 -9.82 11.87 16.00
C GLU A 289 -8.62 12.43 16.79
N LYS A 290 -8.54 12.04 18.07
CA LYS A 290 -7.47 12.48 18.96
C LYS A 290 -6.09 12.03 18.45
N LYS A 291 -5.08 12.88 18.57
CA LYS A 291 -3.70 12.57 18.15
C LYS A 291 -3.15 11.28 18.77
N GLY A 292 -3.52 11.00 20.04
CA GLY A 292 -3.06 9.81 20.77
C GLY A 292 -3.52 8.45 20.21
N ILE A 293 -4.48 8.41 19.27
CA ILE A 293 -4.95 7.16 18.63
C ILE A 293 -4.74 7.14 17.12
N ARG A 294 -4.09 8.15 16.54
CA ARG A 294 -3.88 8.24 15.08
C ARG A 294 -3.02 7.11 14.54
N GLY A 295 -2.04 6.62 15.31
CA GLY A 295 -1.26 5.43 14.97
C GLY A 295 -2.13 4.18 14.83
N LYS A 296 -3.06 3.98 15.78
CA LYS A 296 -4.02 2.86 15.72
C LYS A 296 -4.92 2.96 14.49
N ILE A 297 -5.43 4.15 14.19
CA ILE A 297 -6.29 4.40 13.03
C ILE A 297 -5.55 4.15 11.71
N ASN A 298 -4.33 4.68 11.57
CA ASN A 298 -3.51 4.43 10.39
C ASN A 298 -3.16 2.93 10.24
N GLY A 299 -2.87 2.26 11.35
CA GLY A 299 -2.63 0.82 11.37
C GLY A 299 -3.86 0.02 10.94
N ILE A 300 -5.05 0.38 11.41
CA ILE A 300 -6.33 -0.23 11.02
C ILE A 300 -6.59 -0.01 9.52
N PHE A 301 -6.43 1.21 9.03
CA PHE A 301 -6.65 1.54 7.63
C PHE A 301 -5.70 0.79 6.69
N THR A 302 -4.39 0.89 6.95
CA THR A 302 -3.39 0.24 6.10
C THR A 302 -3.40 -1.27 6.23
N GLY A 303 -3.69 -1.81 7.42
CA GLY A 303 -3.90 -3.24 7.64
C GLY A 303 -5.13 -3.78 6.89
N GLY A 304 -6.20 -2.98 6.78
CA GLY A 304 -7.36 -3.29 5.95
C GLY A 304 -7.01 -3.40 4.46
N ILE A 305 -6.17 -2.48 3.95
CA ILE A 305 -5.67 -2.54 2.57
C ILE A 305 -4.83 -3.80 2.35
N ASP A 306 -3.86 -4.08 3.24
CA ASP A 306 -3.01 -5.27 3.14
C ASP A 306 -3.83 -6.56 3.16
N ALA A 307 -4.82 -6.67 4.06
CA ALA A 307 -5.74 -7.79 4.11
C ALA A 307 -6.55 -7.95 2.81
N GLY A 308 -6.96 -6.81 2.22
CA GLY A 308 -7.63 -6.77 0.92
C GLY A 308 -6.72 -7.24 -0.23
N VAL A 309 -5.46 -6.79 -0.24
CA VAL A 309 -4.48 -7.24 -1.25
C VAL A 309 -4.23 -8.74 -1.12
N PHE A 310 -4.04 -9.24 0.10
CA PHE A 310 -3.84 -10.67 0.34
C PHE A 310 -5.04 -11.50 -0.12
N SER A 311 -6.25 -11.17 0.35
CA SER A 311 -7.47 -11.90 -0.03
C SER A 311 -7.77 -11.78 -1.52
N GLY A 312 -7.59 -10.59 -2.11
CA GLY A 312 -7.76 -10.34 -3.54
C GLY A 312 -6.78 -11.14 -4.39
N SER A 313 -5.51 -11.25 -3.98
CA SER A 313 -4.52 -12.05 -4.70
C SER A 313 -4.92 -13.51 -4.82
N VAL A 314 -5.43 -14.09 -3.72
CA VAL A 314 -5.89 -15.49 -3.69
C VAL A 314 -7.20 -15.64 -4.47
N MET A 315 -8.23 -14.87 -4.12
CA MET A 315 -9.58 -15.03 -4.69
C MET A 315 -9.60 -14.71 -6.19
N LEU A 316 -8.98 -13.60 -6.60
CA LEU A 316 -8.92 -13.22 -8.02
C LEU A 316 -8.05 -14.19 -8.84
N GLY A 317 -7.04 -14.81 -8.23
CA GLY A 317 -6.27 -15.89 -8.84
C GLY A 317 -7.16 -17.06 -9.25
N TYR A 318 -7.96 -17.58 -8.32
CA TYR A 318 -8.93 -18.66 -8.61
C TYR A 318 -10.01 -18.23 -9.61
N ILE A 319 -10.54 -17.02 -9.47
CA ILE A 319 -11.53 -16.48 -10.41
C ILE A 319 -10.95 -16.38 -11.82
N GLY A 320 -9.70 -15.92 -11.94
CA GLY A 320 -9.00 -15.82 -13.22
C GLY A 320 -8.68 -17.19 -13.83
N GLU A 321 -8.45 -18.21 -13.00
CA GLU A 321 -8.22 -19.59 -13.45
C GLU A 321 -9.49 -20.22 -14.04
N TRP A 322 -10.65 -19.99 -13.39
CA TRP A 322 -11.94 -20.56 -13.83
C TRP A 322 -12.63 -19.76 -14.93
N GLY A 323 -12.58 -18.43 -14.86
CA GLY A 323 -13.35 -17.54 -15.76
C GLY A 323 -12.51 -16.65 -16.67
N GLY A 324 -11.18 -16.77 -16.62
CA GLY A 324 -10.24 -15.93 -17.37
C GLY A 324 -10.09 -14.52 -16.79
N PHE A 325 -9.14 -13.75 -17.35
CA PHE A 325 -8.81 -12.41 -16.88
C PHE A 325 -9.99 -11.42 -17.01
N GLN A 326 -10.85 -11.57 -18.00
CA GLN A 326 -12.02 -10.71 -18.17
C GLN A 326 -12.96 -10.82 -16.98
N THR A 327 -13.26 -12.06 -16.52
CA THR A 327 -14.09 -12.29 -15.32
C THR A 327 -13.41 -11.77 -14.07
N LEU A 328 -12.09 -11.93 -13.95
CA LEU A 328 -11.30 -11.37 -12.86
C LEU A 328 -11.47 -9.85 -12.75
N TYR A 329 -11.32 -9.12 -13.87
CA TYR A 329 -11.45 -7.67 -13.86
C TYR A 329 -12.90 -7.20 -13.70
N LEU A 330 -13.88 -7.97 -14.17
CA LEU A 330 -15.29 -7.74 -13.88
C LEU A 330 -15.55 -7.78 -12.37
N VAL A 331 -15.07 -8.83 -11.69
CA VAL A 331 -15.25 -8.99 -10.24
C VAL A 331 -14.51 -7.91 -9.47
N ALA A 332 -13.27 -7.57 -9.87
CA ALA A 332 -12.50 -6.50 -9.23
C ALA A 332 -13.20 -5.13 -9.39
N GLY A 333 -13.69 -4.81 -10.58
CA GLY A 333 -14.47 -3.59 -10.83
C GLY A 333 -15.77 -3.56 -10.04
N ALA A 334 -16.54 -4.66 -10.08
CA ALA A 334 -17.81 -4.78 -9.34
C ALA A 334 -17.61 -4.64 -7.82
N ALA A 335 -16.52 -5.21 -7.26
CA ALA A 335 -16.18 -5.04 -5.85
C ALA A 335 -15.98 -3.56 -5.48
N LEU A 336 -15.30 -2.77 -6.32
CA LEU A 336 -15.12 -1.34 -6.09
C LEU A 336 -16.43 -0.55 -6.19
N PHE A 337 -17.32 -0.89 -7.11
CA PHE A 337 -18.68 -0.32 -7.12
C PHE A 337 -19.47 -0.71 -5.87
N GLY A 338 -19.30 -1.96 -5.38
CA GLY A 338 -19.80 -2.39 -4.09
C GLY A 338 -19.27 -1.55 -2.92
N GLY A 339 -18.01 -1.15 -2.97
CA GLY A 339 -17.40 -0.21 -2.00
C GLY A 339 -18.06 1.16 -2.01
N CYS A 340 -18.35 1.70 -3.21
CA CYS A 340 -19.11 2.93 -3.37
C CYS A 340 -20.51 2.81 -2.74
N LEU A 341 -21.23 1.73 -3.06
CA LEU A 341 -22.57 1.48 -2.53
C LEU A 341 -22.57 1.33 -1.01
N LEU A 342 -21.63 0.55 -0.48
CA LEU A 342 -21.45 0.38 0.98
C LEU A 342 -21.26 1.72 1.69
N PHE A 343 -20.44 2.60 1.14
CA PHE A 343 -20.19 3.92 1.70
C PHE A 343 -21.47 4.79 1.69
N LEU A 344 -22.18 4.83 0.57
CA LEU A 344 -23.40 5.64 0.43
C LEU A 344 -24.52 5.17 1.38
N LEU A 345 -24.71 3.84 1.51
CA LEU A 345 -25.71 3.26 2.40
C LEU A 345 -25.43 3.54 3.89
N LYS A 346 -24.17 3.58 4.27
CA LYS A 346 -23.78 3.87 5.67
C LYS A 346 -23.83 5.35 5.99
N ARG A 347 -23.50 6.22 5.02
CA ARG A 347 -23.62 7.68 5.15
C ARG A 347 -25.05 8.14 5.38
N GLY A 348 -26.03 7.54 4.72
CA GLY A 348 -27.45 7.89 4.84
C GLY A 348 -28.10 7.49 6.17
N ARG A 349 -27.37 6.82 7.08
CA ARG A 349 -27.86 6.37 8.39
C ARG A 349 -27.30 7.15 9.58
N ASN A 350 -26.36 8.05 9.35
CA ASN A 350 -25.82 9.01 10.32
C ASN A 350 -26.33 10.42 10.01
#